data_6d0001c772eb759be9811f364d33cfe1
#
_entry.id   6d0001c772eb759be9811f364d33cfe1
#
_cell.length_a   1.000
_cell.length_b   1.000
_cell.length_c   1.000
_cell.angle_alpha   90.00
_cell.angle_beta   90.00
_cell.angle_gamma   90.00
#
_symmetry.space_group_name_H-M   'P 1'
#
loop_
_entity.id
_entity.type
_entity.pdbx_description
1 polymer ?
#
loop_
_entity_poly.entity_id
_entity_poly.type
_entity_poly.pdbx_seq_one_letter_code
_entity_poly.pdbx_strand_id
1 'polypeptide(L)'
;MKKIETEIAMRATPEQVWSVLTDFRSYPLWNPFIREASGDVMTGSQLTVRIQPPGGTAMVFRPTIQQASAGQELRWLGHFLISGLFDGEHSFRIEPVGDKDIRFRQSEQFRGVLVPLFPTSIYENTRRGFEAMNQALKERVEGTLAR
;
A
#
# COMPACT_ATOMS: atom_id res chain seq x y z
N MET A 1 6.59 -4.46 18.36
CA MET A 1 5.91 -4.49 17.05
C MET A 1 4.74 -3.52 17.04
N LYS A 2 4.60 -2.76 16.00
CA LYS A 2 3.49 -1.81 15.81
C LYS A 2 2.77 -2.17 14.51
N LYS A 3 1.44 -2.15 14.51
CA LYS A 3 0.65 -2.47 13.32
C LYS A 3 -0.35 -1.37 13.01
N ILE A 4 -0.46 -1.02 11.72
CA ILE A 4 -1.50 -0.15 11.20
C ILE A 4 -2.36 -0.99 10.27
N GLU A 5 -3.67 -0.91 10.41
CA GLU A 5 -4.61 -1.67 9.59
C GLU A 5 -5.79 -0.79 9.21
N THR A 6 -6.09 -0.75 7.91
CA THR A 6 -7.20 0.00 7.35
C THR A 6 -7.95 -0.85 6.36
N GLU A 7 -9.22 -0.53 6.11
CA GLU A 7 -10.00 -1.25 5.11
C GLU A 7 -11.05 -0.34 4.47
N ILE A 8 -11.47 -0.72 3.26
CA ILE A 8 -12.54 -0.04 2.54
C ILE A 8 -13.27 -1.06 1.66
N ALA A 9 -14.56 -0.87 1.51
CA ALA A 9 -15.37 -1.69 0.60
C ALA A 9 -15.38 -1.03 -0.78
N MET A 10 -15.32 -1.86 -1.84
CA MET A 10 -15.38 -1.39 -3.22
C MET A 10 -16.34 -2.25 -4.02
N ARG A 11 -17.04 -1.62 -4.96
CA ARG A 11 -17.87 -2.31 -5.93
C ARG A 11 -17.01 -2.65 -7.14
N ALA A 12 -16.41 -3.83 -7.13
CA ALA A 12 -15.48 -4.28 -8.17
C ALA A 12 -15.18 -5.77 -8.00
N THR A 13 -14.59 -6.37 -9.03
CA THR A 13 -14.03 -7.72 -8.94
C THR A 13 -12.59 -7.64 -8.43
N PRO A 14 -12.05 -8.72 -7.84
CA PRO A 14 -10.64 -8.75 -7.43
C PRO A 14 -9.67 -8.40 -8.57
N GLU A 15 -9.96 -8.84 -9.79
CA GLU A 15 -9.11 -8.59 -10.94
C GLU A 15 -9.08 -7.12 -11.33
N GLN A 16 -10.22 -6.44 -11.21
CA GLN A 16 -10.30 -5.00 -11.50
C GLN A 16 -9.48 -4.18 -10.50
N VAL A 17 -9.54 -4.53 -9.23
CA VAL A 17 -8.75 -3.87 -8.19
C VAL A 17 -7.26 -4.15 -8.40
N TRP A 18 -6.91 -5.40 -8.65
CA TRP A 18 -5.53 -5.81 -8.89
C TRP A 18 -4.90 -5.06 -10.05
N SER A 19 -5.66 -4.90 -11.14
CA SER A 19 -5.19 -4.19 -12.34
C SER A 19 -4.80 -2.74 -12.03
N VAL A 20 -5.59 -2.04 -11.23
CA VAL A 20 -5.28 -0.65 -10.85
C VAL A 20 -4.15 -0.60 -9.81
N LEU A 21 -4.20 -1.51 -8.83
CA LEU A 21 -3.20 -1.56 -7.75
C LEU A 21 -1.79 -1.80 -8.29
N THR A 22 -1.64 -2.62 -9.33
CA THR A 22 -0.34 -2.99 -9.87
C THR A 22 0.08 -2.15 -11.08
N ASP A 23 -0.77 -1.25 -11.54
CA ASP A 23 -0.40 -0.31 -12.60
C ASP A 23 0.37 0.87 -12.00
N PHE A 24 1.64 0.62 -11.68
CA PHE A 24 2.50 1.60 -11.01
C PHE A 24 2.73 2.87 -11.85
N ARG A 25 2.70 2.75 -13.18
CA ARG A 25 2.89 3.90 -14.07
C ARG A 25 1.83 4.98 -13.87
N SER A 26 0.61 4.57 -13.50
CA SER A 26 -0.51 5.48 -13.31
C SER A 26 -0.59 6.08 -11.91
N TYR A 27 0.24 5.63 -10.96
CA TYR A 27 0.21 6.14 -9.58
C TYR A 27 0.29 7.66 -9.47
N PRO A 28 1.14 8.37 -10.25
CA PRO A 28 1.16 9.83 -10.17
C PRO A 28 -0.16 10.51 -10.52
N LEU A 29 -1.05 9.81 -11.24
CA LEU A 29 -2.33 10.37 -11.69
C LEU A 29 -3.40 10.32 -10.60
N TRP A 30 -3.30 9.39 -9.64
CA TRP A 30 -4.40 9.19 -8.69
C TRP A 30 -3.96 8.94 -7.25
N ASN A 31 -2.77 8.41 -7.01
CA ASN A 31 -2.37 7.95 -5.68
C ASN A 31 -1.81 9.11 -4.85
N PRO A 32 -2.48 9.52 -3.77
CA PRO A 32 -2.03 10.66 -2.96
C PRO A 32 -0.96 10.30 -1.93
N PHE A 33 -0.69 9.01 -1.74
CA PHE A 33 0.23 8.52 -0.72
C PHE A 33 1.50 7.92 -1.34
N ILE A 34 1.37 6.90 -2.19
CA ILE A 34 2.49 6.37 -2.96
C ILE A 34 2.52 7.15 -4.28
N ARG A 35 3.23 8.26 -4.26
CA ARG A 35 3.23 9.22 -5.36
C ARG A 35 3.83 8.66 -6.64
N GLU A 36 4.80 7.77 -6.50
CA GLU A 36 5.47 7.09 -7.62
C GLU A 36 5.86 5.71 -7.18
N ALA A 37 5.79 4.75 -8.10
CA ALA A 37 6.25 3.39 -7.88
C ALA A 37 6.78 2.83 -9.19
N SER A 38 7.85 2.04 -9.11
CA SER A 38 8.42 1.35 -10.28
C SER A 38 9.02 0.03 -9.86
N GLY A 39 9.11 -0.89 -10.81
CA GLY A 39 9.63 -2.23 -10.62
C GLY A 39 8.64 -3.28 -11.09
N ASP A 40 9.09 -4.53 -11.14
CA ASP A 40 8.26 -5.64 -11.58
C ASP A 40 7.39 -6.19 -10.44
N VAL A 41 6.16 -6.57 -10.76
CA VAL A 41 5.24 -7.15 -9.78
C VAL A 41 5.51 -8.65 -9.70
N MET A 42 6.60 -9.00 -9.03
CA MET A 42 7.07 -10.38 -8.86
C MET A 42 7.71 -10.56 -7.50
N THR A 43 7.49 -11.70 -6.88
CA THR A 43 8.18 -12.07 -5.63
C THR A 43 9.70 -11.99 -5.83
N GLY A 44 10.39 -11.34 -4.91
CA GLY A 44 11.82 -11.13 -4.95
C GLY A 44 12.25 -9.86 -5.69
N SER A 45 11.34 -9.20 -6.40
CA SER A 45 11.64 -7.97 -7.12
C SER A 45 11.78 -6.79 -6.15
N GLN A 46 12.76 -5.94 -6.38
CA GLN A 46 12.92 -4.70 -5.63
C GLN A 46 12.20 -3.56 -6.33
N LEU A 47 11.33 -2.89 -5.60
CA LEU A 47 10.63 -1.71 -6.11
C LEU A 47 11.35 -0.44 -5.68
N THR A 48 11.05 0.66 -6.36
CA THR A 48 11.38 2.01 -5.90
C THR A 48 10.05 2.73 -5.72
N VAL A 49 9.75 3.16 -4.49
CA VAL A 49 8.49 3.84 -4.17
C VAL A 49 8.77 5.17 -3.50
N ARG A 50 7.98 6.18 -3.87
CA ARG A 50 8.05 7.50 -3.25
C ARG A 50 6.77 7.70 -2.45
N ILE A 51 6.92 7.77 -1.14
CA ILE A 51 5.80 7.84 -0.20
C ILE A 51 5.73 9.23 0.41
N GLN A 52 4.54 9.82 0.43
CA GLN A 52 4.31 11.12 1.03
C GLN A 52 3.08 11.06 1.93
N PRO A 53 3.27 10.99 3.26
CA PRO A 53 2.14 11.08 4.19
C PRO A 53 1.46 12.45 4.10
N PRO A 54 0.17 12.55 4.45
CA PRO A 54 -0.52 13.84 4.45
C PRO A 54 0.21 14.86 5.33
N GLY A 55 0.51 16.03 4.75
CA GLY A 55 1.24 17.09 5.45
C GLY A 55 2.70 16.80 5.72
N GLY A 56 3.23 15.68 5.24
CA GLY A 56 4.61 15.26 5.46
C GLY A 56 5.49 15.43 4.24
N THR A 57 6.77 15.09 4.44
CA THR A 57 7.78 15.14 3.37
C THR A 57 7.82 13.81 2.65
N ALA A 58 7.98 13.85 1.32
CA ALA A 58 8.12 12.65 0.52
C ALA A 58 9.46 11.97 0.80
N MET A 59 9.43 10.64 0.88
CA MET A 59 10.61 9.79 1.10
C MET A 59 10.62 8.66 0.09
N VAL A 60 11.82 8.25 -0.34
CA VAL A 60 12.00 7.15 -1.27
C VAL A 60 12.45 5.91 -0.52
N PHE A 61 11.75 4.79 -0.78
CA PHE A 61 12.09 3.48 -0.23
C PHE A 61 12.28 2.49 -1.36
N ARG A 62 13.05 1.43 -1.08
CA ARG A 62 13.30 0.35 -2.05
C ARG A 62 12.93 -1.00 -1.44
N PRO A 63 11.62 -1.26 -1.26
CA PRO A 63 11.17 -2.52 -0.68
C PRO A 63 11.31 -3.68 -1.65
N THR A 64 11.38 -4.89 -1.08
CA THR A 64 11.39 -6.14 -1.85
C THR A 64 10.02 -6.79 -1.75
N ILE A 65 9.47 -7.21 -2.88
CA ILE A 65 8.19 -7.92 -2.90
C ILE A 65 8.35 -9.29 -2.27
N GLN A 66 7.54 -9.55 -1.25
CA GLN A 66 7.50 -10.84 -0.55
C GLN A 66 6.44 -11.76 -1.14
N GLN A 67 5.35 -11.19 -1.64
CA GLN A 67 4.26 -11.94 -2.24
C GLN A 67 3.54 -11.09 -3.28
N ALA A 68 3.26 -11.70 -4.44
CA ALA A 68 2.48 -11.10 -5.50
C ALA A 68 1.52 -12.16 -6.03
N SER A 69 0.37 -12.30 -5.37
CA SER A 69 -0.68 -13.25 -5.75
C SER A 69 -1.81 -12.48 -6.43
N ALA A 70 -1.92 -12.63 -7.75
CA ALA A 70 -2.84 -11.85 -8.57
C ALA A 70 -4.27 -11.90 -8.04
N GLY A 71 -4.88 -10.74 -7.84
CA GLY A 71 -6.24 -10.62 -7.34
C GLY A 71 -6.39 -10.92 -5.86
N GLN A 72 -5.33 -11.21 -5.13
CA GLN A 72 -5.39 -11.62 -3.72
C GLN A 72 -4.55 -10.76 -2.80
N GLU A 73 -3.24 -10.72 -3.02
CA GLU A 73 -2.35 -10.00 -2.10
C GLU A 73 -1.07 -9.53 -2.79
N LEU A 74 -0.71 -8.28 -2.50
CA LEU A 74 0.61 -7.72 -2.79
C LEU A 74 1.23 -7.32 -1.46
N ARG A 75 2.42 -7.83 -1.15
CA ARG A 75 3.10 -7.57 0.12
C ARG A 75 4.57 -7.33 -0.13
N TRP A 76 5.11 -6.28 0.48
CA TRP A 76 6.54 -5.98 0.38
C TRP A 76 7.15 -5.62 1.73
N LEU A 77 8.46 -5.78 1.82
CA LEU A 77 9.24 -5.50 3.03
C LEU A 77 10.26 -4.42 2.72
N GLY A 78 10.23 -3.34 3.47
CA GLY A 78 11.18 -2.25 3.39
C GLY A 78 11.95 -2.09 4.68
N HIS A 79 13.14 -1.46 4.59
CA HIS A 79 13.99 -1.18 5.73
C HIS A 79 14.36 0.29 5.75
N PHE A 80 14.36 0.88 6.95
CA PHE A 80 14.92 2.21 7.16
C PHE A 80 16.38 2.03 7.55
N LEU A 81 17.30 2.49 6.70
CA LEU A 81 18.74 2.37 6.81
C LEU A 81 19.21 0.91 6.65
N ILE A 82 19.14 0.10 7.69
CA ILE A 82 19.53 -1.30 7.66
C ILE A 82 18.46 -2.20 8.28
N SER A 83 18.48 -3.47 7.90
CA SER A 83 17.55 -4.47 8.43
C SER A 83 17.65 -4.56 9.96
N GLY A 84 16.51 -4.64 10.62
CA GLY A 84 16.43 -4.80 12.07
C GLY A 84 16.33 -3.52 12.85
N LEU A 85 16.57 -2.34 12.25
CA LEU A 85 16.40 -1.06 12.93
C LEU A 85 14.93 -0.62 12.90
N PHE A 86 14.38 -0.49 11.71
CA PHE A 86 12.98 -0.11 11.52
C PHE A 86 12.53 -0.70 10.20
N ASP A 87 11.88 -1.85 10.28
CA ASP A 87 11.41 -2.58 9.10
C ASP A 87 9.91 -2.43 8.99
N GLY A 88 9.41 -2.27 7.76
CA GLY A 88 7.99 -2.18 7.48
C GLY A 88 7.57 -3.23 6.47
N GLU A 89 6.62 -4.09 6.86
CA GLU A 89 5.99 -5.04 5.96
C GLU A 89 4.63 -4.50 5.57
N HIS A 90 4.49 -4.06 4.32
CA HIS A 90 3.30 -3.42 3.78
C HIS A 90 2.50 -4.45 3.00
N SER A 91 1.22 -4.61 3.33
CA SER A 91 0.33 -5.57 2.70
C SER A 91 -0.90 -4.89 2.11
N PHE A 92 -1.26 -5.29 0.89
CA PHE A 92 -2.50 -4.94 0.22
C PHE A 92 -3.25 -6.24 -0.03
N ARG A 93 -4.40 -6.42 0.61
CA ARG A 93 -5.20 -7.64 0.47
C ARG A 93 -6.54 -7.33 -0.16
N ILE A 94 -6.95 -8.18 -1.08
CA ILE A 94 -8.23 -8.06 -1.78
C ILE A 94 -9.07 -9.27 -1.37
N GLU A 95 -10.19 -9.02 -0.68
CA GLU A 95 -11.07 -10.08 -0.19
C GLU A 95 -12.41 -9.99 -0.91
N PRO A 96 -12.79 -11.01 -1.69
CA PRO A 96 -14.14 -11.03 -2.29
C PRO A 96 -15.20 -11.16 -1.19
N VAL A 97 -16.26 -10.34 -1.27
CA VAL A 97 -17.40 -10.43 -0.35
C VAL A 97 -18.72 -10.66 -1.09
N GLY A 98 -18.65 -10.81 -2.42
CA GLY A 98 -19.79 -11.06 -3.31
C GLY A 98 -19.29 -11.11 -4.73
N ASP A 99 -20.19 -11.23 -5.70
CA ASP A 99 -19.81 -11.37 -7.11
C ASP A 99 -19.13 -10.12 -7.67
N LYS A 100 -19.51 -8.94 -7.15
CA LYS A 100 -19.01 -7.65 -7.65
C LYS A 100 -18.63 -6.71 -6.52
N ASP A 101 -18.33 -7.25 -5.35
CA ASP A 101 -17.91 -6.47 -4.19
C ASP A 101 -16.69 -7.10 -3.56
N ILE A 102 -15.75 -6.25 -3.15
CA ILE A 102 -14.55 -6.67 -2.44
C ILE A 102 -14.35 -5.80 -1.20
N ARG A 103 -13.56 -6.32 -0.28
CA ARG A 103 -13.00 -5.55 0.82
C ARG A 103 -11.50 -5.43 0.57
N PHE A 104 -11.01 -4.21 0.55
CA PHE A 104 -9.59 -3.92 0.37
C PHE A 104 -8.99 -3.59 1.74
N ARG A 105 -7.94 -4.33 2.12
CA ARG A 105 -7.22 -4.09 3.37
C ARG A 105 -5.82 -3.62 3.06
N GLN A 106 -5.45 -2.48 3.60
CA GLN A 106 -4.08 -1.98 3.55
C GLN A 106 -3.54 -1.89 4.96
N SER A 107 -2.42 -2.57 5.19
CA SER A 107 -1.82 -2.67 6.52
C SER A 107 -0.31 -2.63 6.45
N GLU A 108 0.30 -2.32 7.59
CA GLU A 108 1.76 -2.38 7.73
C GLU A 108 2.12 -2.82 9.13
N GLN A 109 3.09 -3.74 9.21
CA GLN A 109 3.69 -4.14 10.48
C GLN A 109 5.08 -3.55 10.57
N PHE A 110 5.33 -2.83 11.65
CA PHE A 110 6.64 -2.22 11.92
C PHE A 110 7.36 -3.03 12.97
N ARG A 111 8.60 -3.40 12.67
CA ARG A 111 9.45 -4.18 13.58
C ARG A 111 10.83 -3.55 13.61
N GLY A 112 11.54 -3.73 14.72
CA GLY A 112 12.91 -3.27 14.87
C GLY A 112 13.11 -2.52 16.17
N VAL A 113 14.38 -2.32 16.51
CA VAL A 113 14.77 -1.72 17.79
C VAL A 113 14.35 -0.26 17.93
N LEU A 114 14.14 0.44 16.80
CA LEU A 114 13.75 1.85 16.82
C LEU A 114 12.25 2.07 16.88
N VAL A 115 11.42 1.02 16.69
CA VAL A 115 9.96 1.17 16.65
C VAL A 115 9.41 1.89 17.87
N PRO A 116 9.79 1.55 19.13
CA PRO A 116 9.26 2.25 20.31
C PRO A 116 9.76 3.68 20.42
N LEU A 117 10.80 4.07 19.68
CA LEU A 117 11.42 5.40 19.79
C LEU A 117 10.77 6.42 18.86
N PHE A 118 10.02 5.98 17.86
CA PHE A 118 9.34 6.90 16.94
C PHE A 118 8.05 7.45 17.57
N PRO A 119 7.74 8.74 17.36
CA PRO A 119 6.52 9.33 17.89
C PRO A 119 5.26 8.71 17.31
N THR A 120 4.20 8.67 18.11
CA THR A 120 2.90 8.16 17.69
C THR A 120 2.36 8.88 16.45
N SER A 121 2.70 10.15 16.29
CA SER A 121 2.27 10.96 15.14
C SER A 121 2.73 10.39 13.79
N ILE A 122 3.89 9.71 13.75
CA ILE A 122 4.38 9.08 12.52
C ILE A 122 3.43 7.98 12.09
N TYR A 123 2.99 7.14 13.03
CA TYR A 123 2.06 6.05 12.74
C TYR A 123 0.68 6.58 12.37
N GLU A 124 0.22 7.63 13.03
CA GLU A 124 -1.08 8.25 12.71
C GLU A 124 -1.07 8.90 11.33
N ASN A 125 0.01 9.57 10.96
CA ASN A 125 0.15 10.16 9.63
C ASN A 125 0.20 9.08 8.54
N THR A 126 0.86 7.96 8.83
CA THR A 126 0.89 6.82 7.92
C THR A 126 -0.50 6.22 7.74
N ARG A 127 -1.28 6.09 8.82
CA ARG A 127 -2.67 5.63 8.75
C ARG A 127 -3.51 6.53 7.86
N ARG A 128 -3.36 7.83 8.01
CA ARG A 128 -4.07 8.80 7.16
C ARG A 128 -3.69 8.66 5.70
N GLY A 129 -2.41 8.37 5.43
CA GLY A 129 -1.95 8.10 4.09
C GLY A 129 -2.60 6.86 3.49
N PHE A 130 -2.71 5.77 4.27
CA PHE A 130 -3.39 4.56 3.85
C PHE A 130 -4.86 4.84 3.54
N GLU A 131 -5.54 5.57 4.41
CA GLU A 131 -6.95 5.90 4.22
C GLU A 131 -7.18 6.76 2.98
N ALA A 132 -6.30 7.73 2.74
CA ALA A 132 -6.36 8.56 1.55
C ALA A 132 -6.13 7.73 0.28
N MET A 133 -5.17 6.82 0.29
CA MET A 133 -4.92 5.92 -0.84
C MET A 133 -6.09 4.97 -1.05
N ASN A 134 -6.65 4.40 0.02
CA ASN A 134 -7.81 3.51 -0.08
C ASN A 134 -8.98 4.21 -0.78
N GLN A 135 -9.28 5.44 -0.39
CA GLN A 135 -10.36 6.21 -0.97
C GLN A 135 -10.08 6.53 -2.44
N ALA A 136 -8.85 6.93 -2.75
CA ALA A 136 -8.45 7.24 -4.12
C ALA A 136 -8.48 5.99 -5.02
N LEU A 137 -8.05 4.84 -4.49
CA LEU A 137 -8.11 3.57 -5.21
C LEU A 137 -9.55 3.20 -5.52
N LYS A 138 -10.44 3.32 -4.54
CA LYS A 138 -11.87 3.07 -4.72
C LYS A 138 -12.45 3.95 -5.83
N GLU A 139 -12.18 5.23 -5.80
CA GLU A 139 -12.67 6.18 -6.81
C GLU A 139 -12.10 5.85 -8.19
N ARG A 140 -10.83 5.49 -8.27
CA ARG A 140 -10.18 5.13 -9.54
C ARG A 140 -10.79 3.86 -10.14
N VAL A 141 -10.96 2.82 -9.31
CA VAL A 141 -11.53 1.53 -9.76
C VAL A 141 -12.99 1.72 -10.16
N GLU A 142 -13.81 2.32 -9.29
CA GLU A 142 -15.24 2.48 -9.55
C GLU A 142 -15.51 3.46 -10.69
N GLY A 143 -14.71 4.50 -10.81
CA GLY A 143 -14.79 5.46 -11.90
C GLY A 143 -14.48 4.83 -13.26
N THR A 144 -13.52 3.92 -13.31
CA THR A 144 -13.18 3.17 -14.52
C THR A 144 -14.35 2.27 -14.95
N LEU A 145 -15.05 1.66 -14.00
CA LEU A 145 -16.19 0.78 -14.26
C LEU A 145 -17.43 1.55 -14.73
N ALA A 146 -17.57 2.81 -14.31
CA ALA A 146 -18.72 3.65 -14.67
C ALA A 146 -18.63 4.18 -16.12
N ARG A 147 -17.52 3.97 -16.79
CA ARG A 147 -17.32 4.40 -18.20
C ARG A 147 -17.66 3.26 -19.19
#